data_7913cda22d25509b2a2daad8f8a89654
#
_entry.id   7913cda22d25509b2a2daad8f8a89654
#
_cell.length_a   1.000
_cell.length_b   1.000
_cell.length_c   1.000
_cell.angle_alpha   90.00
_cell.angle_beta   90.00
_cell.angle_gamma   90.00
#
_symmetry.space_group_name_H-M   'P 1'
#
loop_
_entity.id
_entity.type
_entity.pdbx_description
1 polymer ?
#
loop_
_entity_poly.entity_id
_entity_poly.type
_entity_poly.pdbx_seq_one_letter_code
_entity_poly.pdbx_strand_id
1 'polypeptide(L)'
;MQVLIIGTGSMGRGIATRLIAGGNDVTLFDQSPDAARTLAAQLQGAVPGTNVAVAAGAADAVRESHVVILATPYDGTLEIARELRKALDDKVVVDISNPLNATFDALVTSPSTSAAETIRAMLPSSAKLVKAFNTTFAGTLVAGEVAVMPLDVLIAGDDDGAKSKVADLVRGGGMIPIDVGALERARQLEALGLLGITLQGRLGTGFMSGWKLVMPKGS
;
A
#
# COMPACT_ATOMS: atom_id res chain seq x y z
N MET A 1 -8.68 11.85 6.20
CA MET A 1 -7.25 12.01 6.59
C MET A 1 -6.46 12.51 5.40
N GLN A 2 -5.33 13.20 5.63
CA GLN A 2 -4.38 13.58 4.58
C GLN A 2 -3.42 12.41 4.34
N VAL A 3 -3.43 11.88 3.13
CA VAL A 3 -2.62 10.71 2.74
C VAL A 3 -1.77 11.05 1.53
N LEU A 4 -0.46 10.88 1.66
CA LEU A 4 0.45 10.96 0.52
C LEU A 4 0.65 9.56 -0.06
N ILE A 5 0.54 9.44 -1.37
CA ILE A 5 0.92 8.24 -2.13
C ILE A 5 2.15 8.60 -2.98
N ILE A 6 3.25 7.90 -2.73
CA ILE A 6 4.47 8.00 -3.53
C ILE A 6 4.51 6.82 -4.49
N GLY A 7 4.41 7.11 -5.78
CA GLY A 7 4.27 6.14 -6.86
C GLY A 7 2.84 6.09 -7.40
N THR A 8 2.68 6.44 -8.68
CA THR A 8 1.39 6.56 -9.37
C THR A 8 1.13 5.44 -10.38
N GLY A 9 1.84 4.31 -10.20
CA GLY A 9 1.61 3.08 -10.95
C GLY A 9 0.25 2.43 -10.63
N SER A 10 0.03 1.24 -11.17
CA SER A 10 -1.25 0.52 -11.05
C SER A 10 -1.72 0.34 -9.60
N MET A 11 -0.79 -0.02 -8.68
CA MET A 11 -1.12 -0.17 -7.25
C MET A 11 -1.44 1.17 -6.59
N GLY A 12 -0.63 2.22 -6.84
CA GLY A 12 -0.90 3.58 -6.35
C GLY A 12 -2.27 4.08 -6.79
N ARG A 13 -2.64 3.85 -8.06
CA ARG A 13 -3.98 4.16 -8.60
C ARG A 13 -5.07 3.39 -7.85
N GLY A 14 -4.93 2.08 -7.67
CA GLY A 14 -5.93 1.27 -7.00
C GLY A 14 -6.16 1.71 -5.56
N ILE A 15 -5.09 1.95 -4.81
CA ILE A 15 -5.13 2.45 -3.43
C ILE A 15 -5.76 3.84 -3.39
N ALA A 16 -5.31 4.78 -4.24
CA ALA A 16 -5.89 6.13 -4.31
C ALA A 16 -7.40 6.10 -4.55
N THR A 17 -7.88 5.23 -5.45
CA THR A 17 -9.31 5.06 -5.73
C THR A 17 -10.08 4.69 -4.46
N ARG A 18 -9.56 3.75 -3.65
CA ARG A 18 -10.21 3.35 -2.39
C ARG A 18 -10.16 4.43 -1.31
N LEU A 19 -9.03 5.11 -1.18
CA LEU A 19 -8.90 6.18 -0.19
C LEU A 19 -9.84 7.36 -0.47
N ILE A 20 -9.99 7.71 -1.74
CA ILE A 20 -10.93 8.76 -2.18
C ILE A 20 -12.37 8.33 -1.92
N ALA A 21 -12.74 7.09 -2.25
CA ALA A 21 -14.05 6.54 -1.94
C ALA A 21 -14.37 6.57 -0.44
N GLY A 22 -13.33 6.48 0.41
CA GLY A 22 -13.40 6.62 1.87
C GLY A 22 -13.40 8.08 2.37
N GLY A 23 -13.47 9.07 1.50
CA GLY A 23 -13.51 10.50 1.87
C GLY A 23 -12.19 11.04 2.40
N ASN A 24 -11.06 10.48 1.99
CA ASN A 24 -9.73 10.97 2.37
C ASN A 24 -9.18 11.96 1.34
N ASP A 25 -8.40 12.94 1.83
CA ASP A 25 -7.63 13.85 0.98
C ASP A 25 -6.36 13.13 0.52
N VAL A 26 -6.21 12.98 -0.79
CA VAL A 26 -5.08 12.26 -1.38
C VAL A 26 -4.14 13.22 -2.10
N THR A 27 -2.88 13.19 -1.72
CA THR A 27 -1.79 13.85 -2.44
C THR A 27 -0.98 12.79 -3.17
N LEU A 28 -0.72 13.00 -4.45
CA LEU A 28 0.07 12.11 -5.29
C LEU A 28 1.45 12.71 -5.52
N PHE A 29 2.48 11.89 -5.43
CA PHE A 29 3.83 12.22 -5.86
C PHE A 29 4.40 11.08 -6.70
N ASP A 30 5.06 11.44 -7.80
CA ASP A 30 5.82 10.52 -8.66
C ASP A 30 7.06 11.22 -9.19
N GLN A 31 8.11 10.47 -9.52
CA GLN A 31 9.30 10.98 -10.20
C GLN A 31 8.94 11.58 -11.58
N SER A 32 7.88 11.07 -12.21
CA SER A 32 7.24 11.68 -13.39
C SER A 32 6.08 12.57 -12.95
N PRO A 33 6.22 13.90 -12.92
CA PRO A 33 5.11 14.79 -12.54
C PRO A 33 3.90 14.68 -13.48
N ASP A 34 4.12 14.31 -14.75
CA ASP A 34 3.04 14.08 -15.71
C ASP A 34 2.21 12.85 -15.39
N ALA A 35 2.83 11.78 -14.90
CA ALA A 35 2.12 10.58 -14.43
C ALA A 35 1.22 10.92 -13.24
N ALA A 36 1.73 11.68 -12.27
CA ALA A 36 0.94 12.12 -11.12
C ALA A 36 -0.23 13.02 -11.53
N ARG A 37 -0.02 13.99 -12.43
CA ARG A 37 -1.09 14.86 -12.96
C ARG A 37 -2.14 14.07 -13.71
N THR A 38 -1.72 13.13 -14.56
CA THR A 38 -2.62 12.27 -15.32
C THR A 38 -3.51 11.44 -14.40
N LEU A 39 -2.93 10.82 -13.39
CA LEU A 39 -3.69 10.03 -12.41
C LEU A 39 -4.65 10.93 -11.61
N ALA A 40 -4.20 12.09 -11.14
CA ALA A 40 -5.06 13.03 -10.40
C ALA A 40 -6.30 13.42 -11.21
N ALA A 41 -6.11 13.80 -12.49
CA ALA A 41 -7.21 14.14 -13.38
C ALA A 41 -8.20 12.98 -13.59
N GLN A 42 -7.70 11.74 -13.74
CA GLN A 42 -8.53 10.54 -13.87
C GLN A 42 -9.37 10.30 -12.62
N LEU A 43 -8.77 10.42 -11.42
CA LEU A 43 -9.45 10.21 -10.15
C LEU A 43 -10.52 11.27 -9.89
N GLN A 44 -10.22 12.55 -10.14
CA GLN A 44 -11.18 13.65 -10.01
C GLN A 44 -12.36 13.52 -10.99
N GLY A 45 -12.09 13.05 -12.21
CA GLY A 45 -13.13 12.78 -13.19
C GLY A 45 -14.05 11.60 -12.82
N ALA A 46 -13.51 10.59 -12.13
CA ALA A 46 -14.26 9.40 -11.72
C ALA A 46 -15.13 9.66 -10.48
N VAL A 47 -14.69 10.52 -9.55
CA VAL A 47 -15.41 10.83 -8.31
C VAL A 47 -15.47 12.36 -8.12
N PRO A 48 -16.51 13.03 -8.63
CA PRO A 48 -16.64 14.48 -8.50
C PRO A 48 -16.64 14.96 -7.05
N GLY A 49 -15.98 16.08 -6.79
CA GLY A 49 -15.90 16.69 -5.46
C GLY A 49 -14.81 16.12 -4.56
N THR A 50 -13.95 15.23 -5.09
CA THR A 50 -12.80 14.71 -4.35
C THR A 50 -11.63 15.68 -4.37
N ASN A 51 -10.86 15.69 -3.28
CA ASN A 51 -9.64 16.47 -3.18
C ASN A 51 -8.43 15.59 -3.49
N VAL A 52 -7.93 15.67 -4.72
CA VAL A 52 -6.70 14.99 -5.17
C VAL A 52 -5.70 16.05 -5.61
N ALA A 53 -4.63 16.17 -4.83
CA ALA A 53 -3.54 17.09 -5.11
C ALA A 53 -2.35 16.37 -5.75
N VAL A 54 -1.48 17.12 -6.43
CA VAL A 54 -0.19 16.65 -6.92
C VAL A 54 0.89 17.47 -6.26
N ALA A 55 1.81 16.80 -5.57
CA ALA A 55 2.91 17.44 -4.88
C ALA A 55 4.03 17.84 -5.85
N ALA A 56 4.59 19.02 -5.66
CA ALA A 56 5.77 19.48 -6.39
C ALA A 56 7.08 18.87 -5.82
N GLY A 57 7.07 18.49 -4.54
CA GLY A 57 8.21 17.89 -3.86
C GLY A 57 7.78 16.87 -2.80
N ALA A 58 8.45 15.73 -2.77
CA ALA A 58 8.09 14.63 -1.87
C ALA A 58 8.26 15.02 -0.37
N ALA A 59 9.34 15.69 -0.02
CA ALA A 59 9.65 15.99 1.39
C ALA A 59 8.63 16.94 2.03
N ASP A 60 8.12 17.94 1.30
CA ASP A 60 7.08 18.84 1.78
C ASP A 60 5.74 18.11 1.93
N ALA A 61 5.38 17.31 0.92
CA ALA A 61 4.17 16.51 0.94
C ALA A 61 4.16 15.50 2.11
N VAL A 62 5.31 14.89 2.42
CA VAL A 62 5.45 14.02 3.61
C VAL A 62 5.14 14.80 4.89
N ARG A 63 5.69 16.02 5.04
CA ARG A 63 5.45 16.84 6.25
C ARG A 63 3.97 17.15 6.47
N GLU A 64 3.23 17.42 5.40
CA GLU A 64 1.81 17.77 5.41
C GLU A 64 0.88 16.56 5.60
N SER A 65 1.39 15.36 5.45
CA SER A 65 0.58 14.14 5.48
C SER A 65 0.57 13.45 6.85
N HIS A 66 -0.54 12.79 7.17
CA HIS A 66 -0.66 11.92 8.34
C HIS A 66 -0.14 10.51 8.08
N VAL A 67 -0.35 10.01 6.85
CA VAL A 67 0.04 8.69 6.39
C VAL A 67 0.76 8.83 5.05
N VAL A 68 1.88 8.13 4.88
CA VAL A 68 2.65 8.09 3.65
C VAL A 68 2.65 6.65 3.12
N ILE A 69 2.12 6.44 1.93
CA ILE A 69 2.08 5.12 1.27
C ILE A 69 3.16 5.06 0.22
N LEU A 70 4.08 4.10 0.37
CA LEU A 70 5.16 3.85 -0.57
C LEU A 70 4.68 2.82 -1.60
N ALA A 71 4.14 3.32 -2.73
CA ALA A 71 3.53 2.52 -3.79
C ALA A 71 4.47 2.31 -4.99
N THR A 72 5.74 2.04 -4.69
CA THR A 72 6.81 1.78 -5.66
C THR A 72 7.31 0.34 -5.57
N PRO A 73 8.03 -0.17 -6.60
CA PRO A 73 8.78 -1.41 -6.49
C PRO A 73 9.78 -1.37 -5.33
N TYR A 74 10.19 -2.53 -4.83
CA TYR A 74 11.01 -2.66 -3.63
C TYR A 74 12.27 -1.78 -3.66
N ASP A 75 13.05 -1.80 -4.75
CA ASP A 75 14.28 -1.00 -4.86
C ASP A 75 13.98 0.51 -4.78
N GLY A 76 12.94 0.98 -5.47
CA GLY A 76 12.49 2.37 -5.38
C GLY A 76 11.99 2.74 -3.98
N THR A 77 11.37 1.81 -3.27
CA THR A 77 10.96 2.01 -1.87
C THR A 77 12.17 2.18 -0.95
N LEU A 78 13.26 1.43 -1.16
CA LEU A 78 14.51 1.59 -0.42
C LEU A 78 15.17 2.95 -0.66
N GLU A 79 15.16 3.43 -1.91
CA GLU A 79 15.67 4.76 -2.26
C GLU A 79 14.87 5.86 -1.57
N ILE A 80 13.54 5.81 -1.66
CA ILE A 80 12.64 6.77 -1.01
C ILE A 80 12.84 6.77 0.51
N ALA A 81 12.92 5.60 1.14
CA ALA A 81 13.15 5.48 2.58
C ALA A 81 14.48 6.14 3.02
N ARG A 82 15.50 6.07 2.18
CA ARG A 82 16.81 6.72 2.41
C ARG A 82 16.73 8.23 2.21
N GLU A 83 16.20 8.67 1.08
CA GLU A 83 16.15 10.08 0.69
C GLU A 83 15.24 10.90 1.60
N LEU A 84 14.07 10.37 1.92
CA LEU A 84 13.07 11.05 2.74
C LEU A 84 13.17 10.74 4.23
N ARG A 85 14.23 10.05 4.67
CA ARG A 85 14.38 9.59 6.05
C ARG A 85 14.05 10.67 7.11
N LYS A 86 14.56 11.90 6.91
CA LYS A 86 14.30 13.01 7.86
C LYS A 86 12.86 13.50 7.82
N ALA A 87 12.23 13.52 6.65
CA ALA A 87 10.85 13.96 6.49
C ALA A 87 9.85 12.94 7.05
N LEU A 88 10.23 11.65 7.05
CA LEU A 88 9.42 10.54 7.57
C LEU A 88 9.44 10.43 9.10
N ASP A 89 10.13 11.34 9.79
CA ASP A 89 10.14 11.39 11.26
C ASP A 89 8.70 11.53 11.79
N ASP A 90 8.34 10.69 12.78
CA ASP A 90 7.00 10.62 13.41
C ASP A 90 5.82 10.37 12.44
N LYS A 91 6.07 9.83 11.26
CA LYS A 91 5.02 9.49 10.29
C LYS A 91 4.58 8.03 10.38
N VAL A 92 3.31 7.79 10.03
CA VAL A 92 2.86 6.44 9.68
C VAL A 92 3.23 6.19 8.23
N VAL A 93 4.07 5.18 8.01
CA VAL A 93 4.57 4.79 6.69
C VAL A 93 3.97 3.44 6.33
N VAL A 94 3.37 3.34 5.15
CA VAL A 94 2.81 2.08 4.65
C VAL A 94 3.69 1.56 3.52
N ASP A 95 4.27 0.37 3.70
CA ASP A 95 4.98 -0.37 2.66
C ASP A 95 4.04 -1.36 2.00
N ILE A 96 3.92 -1.26 0.66
CA ILE A 96 3.11 -2.20 -0.14
C ILE A 96 3.97 -3.10 -1.03
N SER A 97 5.29 -3.00 -0.97
CA SER A 97 6.19 -3.68 -1.90
C SER A 97 6.22 -5.20 -1.69
N ASN A 98 6.53 -5.92 -2.75
CA ASN A 98 6.98 -7.31 -2.70
C ASN A 98 8.40 -7.35 -3.27
N PRO A 99 9.38 -7.93 -2.55
CA PRO A 99 10.78 -7.97 -2.98
C PRO A 99 10.98 -9.11 -3.99
N LEU A 100 10.46 -8.94 -5.20
CA LEU A 100 10.47 -9.95 -6.25
C LEU A 100 11.75 -9.88 -7.09
N ASN A 101 12.22 -11.03 -7.55
CA ASN A 101 13.26 -11.10 -8.57
C ASN A 101 12.73 -10.67 -9.95
N ALA A 102 13.62 -10.57 -10.94
CA ALA A 102 13.27 -10.10 -12.28
C ALA A 102 12.29 -11.03 -13.03
N THR A 103 12.17 -12.29 -12.65
CA THR A 103 11.25 -13.27 -13.23
C THR A 103 9.93 -13.39 -12.48
N PHE A 104 9.77 -12.66 -11.37
CA PHE A 104 8.57 -12.65 -10.53
C PHE A 104 8.19 -14.02 -9.94
N ASP A 105 9.16 -14.91 -9.75
CA ASP A 105 8.97 -16.28 -9.26
C ASP A 105 9.66 -16.58 -7.93
N ALA A 106 10.43 -15.61 -7.39
CA ALA A 106 11.10 -15.72 -6.09
C ALA A 106 11.19 -14.37 -5.39
N LEU A 107 11.31 -14.40 -4.06
CA LEU A 107 11.68 -13.24 -3.26
C LEU A 107 13.21 -13.08 -3.26
N VAL A 108 13.69 -11.83 -3.29
CA VAL A 108 15.13 -11.51 -3.18
C VAL A 108 15.60 -11.36 -1.74
N THR A 109 14.68 -11.34 -0.78
CA THR A 109 14.98 -11.31 0.66
C THR A 109 15.24 -12.72 1.20
N SER A 110 16.07 -12.81 2.26
CA SER A 110 16.25 -14.07 2.99
C SER A 110 14.94 -14.49 3.68
N PRO A 111 14.68 -15.80 3.84
CA PRO A 111 13.52 -16.29 4.59
C PRO A 111 13.43 -15.81 6.05
N SER A 112 14.55 -15.37 6.64
CA SER A 112 14.63 -14.86 8.00
C SER A 112 14.32 -13.37 8.14
N THR A 113 14.04 -12.67 7.03
CA THR A 113 13.72 -11.23 7.00
C THR A 113 12.69 -10.93 5.91
N SER A 114 12.24 -9.69 5.85
CA SER A 114 11.32 -9.18 4.85
C SER A 114 11.80 -7.85 4.27
N ALA A 115 11.21 -7.43 3.14
CA ALA A 115 11.37 -6.07 2.63
C ALA A 115 10.96 -5.04 3.69
N ALA A 116 9.82 -5.25 4.36
CA ALA A 116 9.34 -4.35 5.39
C ALA A 116 10.33 -4.21 6.56
N GLU A 117 10.94 -5.29 7.05
CA GLU A 117 11.96 -5.22 8.10
C GLU A 117 13.21 -4.45 7.63
N THR A 118 13.63 -4.67 6.40
CA THR A 118 14.75 -3.91 5.79
C THR A 118 14.44 -2.42 5.69
N ILE A 119 13.24 -2.06 5.22
CA ILE A 119 12.78 -0.67 5.14
C ILE A 119 12.70 -0.07 6.55
N ARG A 120 12.14 -0.81 7.54
CA ARG A 120 12.04 -0.35 8.94
C ARG A 120 13.41 0.06 9.50
N ALA A 121 14.45 -0.71 9.22
CA ALA A 121 15.81 -0.41 9.68
C ALA A 121 16.39 0.89 9.09
N MET A 122 15.88 1.34 7.93
CA MET A 122 16.31 2.57 7.27
C MET A 122 15.54 3.81 7.75
N LEU A 123 14.35 3.64 8.33
CA LEU A 123 13.51 4.73 8.81
C LEU A 123 13.99 5.28 10.18
N PRO A 124 13.60 6.51 10.56
CA PRO A 124 13.77 7.00 11.93
C PRO A 124 13.08 6.08 12.94
N SER A 125 13.57 6.05 14.18
CA SER A 125 12.95 5.24 15.25
C SER A 125 11.52 5.67 15.57
N SER A 126 11.19 6.95 15.42
CA SER A 126 9.87 7.54 15.61
C SER A 126 8.86 7.17 14.51
N ALA A 127 9.31 6.92 13.28
CA ALA A 127 8.44 6.50 12.19
C ALA A 127 7.79 5.14 12.48
N LYS A 128 6.52 4.99 12.16
CA LYS A 128 5.73 3.77 12.40
C LYS A 128 5.47 3.08 11.07
N LEU A 129 6.19 1.98 10.80
CA LEU A 129 6.01 1.22 9.57
C LEU A 129 4.88 0.21 9.71
N VAL A 130 4.02 0.17 8.69
CA VAL A 130 2.94 -0.79 8.54
C VAL A 130 3.08 -1.46 7.17
N LYS A 131 3.08 -2.77 7.12
CA LYS A 131 2.95 -3.56 5.89
C LYS A 131 1.48 -3.75 5.57
N ALA A 132 1.03 -3.36 4.37
CA ALA A 132 -0.35 -3.56 3.93
C ALA A 132 -0.44 -3.57 2.40
N PHE A 133 -1.58 -4.01 1.84
CA PHE A 133 -1.92 -4.01 0.41
C PHE A 133 -1.06 -4.92 -0.49
N ASN A 134 0.07 -5.43 -0.05
CA ASN A 134 1.00 -6.22 -0.87
C ASN A 134 0.41 -7.57 -1.34
N THR A 135 -0.67 -8.04 -0.72
CA THR A 135 -1.39 -9.27 -1.07
C THR A 135 -2.62 -9.03 -1.95
N THR A 136 -2.90 -7.77 -2.30
CA THR A 136 -3.99 -7.37 -3.21
C THR A 136 -3.44 -7.04 -4.61
N PHE A 137 -4.33 -6.96 -5.60
CA PHE A 137 -3.97 -6.59 -6.96
C PHE A 137 -4.63 -5.28 -7.38
N ALA A 138 -3.98 -4.57 -8.28
CA ALA A 138 -4.42 -3.24 -8.70
C ALA A 138 -5.85 -3.21 -9.26
N GLY A 139 -6.22 -4.20 -10.09
CA GLY A 139 -7.58 -4.27 -10.66
C GLY A 139 -8.63 -4.50 -9.60
N THR A 140 -8.38 -5.39 -8.66
CA THR A 140 -9.31 -5.67 -7.56
C THR A 140 -9.38 -4.51 -6.55
N LEU A 141 -8.28 -3.78 -6.35
CA LEU A 141 -8.29 -2.55 -5.53
C LEU A 141 -9.18 -1.47 -6.16
N VAL A 142 -9.13 -1.27 -7.48
CA VAL A 142 -10.04 -0.32 -8.15
C VAL A 142 -11.51 -0.70 -7.91
N ALA A 143 -11.84 -1.99 -8.00
CA ALA A 143 -13.20 -2.49 -7.72
C ALA A 143 -13.55 -2.44 -6.22
N GLY A 144 -12.57 -2.69 -5.33
CA GLY A 144 -12.77 -2.84 -3.88
C GLY A 144 -13.25 -4.23 -3.47
N GLU A 145 -13.49 -5.11 -4.45
CA GLU A 145 -14.09 -6.43 -4.23
C GLU A 145 -13.61 -7.47 -5.26
N VAL A 146 -13.81 -8.72 -4.94
CA VAL A 146 -13.68 -9.88 -5.85
C VAL A 146 -14.89 -10.79 -5.64
N ALA A 147 -15.55 -11.20 -6.71
CA ALA A 147 -16.75 -12.07 -6.66
C ALA A 147 -17.79 -11.57 -5.65
N VAL A 148 -18.12 -10.27 -5.69
CA VAL A 148 -19.06 -9.56 -4.80
C VAL A 148 -18.67 -9.60 -3.30
N MET A 149 -17.45 -9.98 -2.98
CA MET A 149 -16.91 -9.95 -1.63
C MET A 149 -15.92 -8.80 -1.48
N PRO A 150 -16.05 -7.92 -0.46
CA PRO A 150 -15.06 -6.91 -0.17
C PRO A 150 -13.66 -7.52 -0.01
N LEU A 151 -12.62 -6.82 -0.49
CA LEU A 151 -11.25 -7.28 -0.35
C LEU A 151 -10.82 -7.34 1.11
N ASP A 152 -10.09 -8.39 1.48
CA ASP A 152 -9.32 -8.41 2.72
C ASP A 152 -7.97 -7.74 2.49
N VAL A 153 -7.61 -6.81 3.37
CA VAL A 153 -6.29 -6.17 3.40
C VAL A 153 -5.59 -6.61 4.69
N LEU A 154 -4.58 -7.46 4.54
CA LEU A 154 -3.79 -7.96 5.66
C LEU A 154 -2.81 -6.88 6.11
N ILE A 155 -2.73 -6.62 7.42
CA ILE A 155 -1.99 -5.50 8.01
C ILE A 155 -1.04 -6.05 9.07
N ALA A 156 0.27 -5.76 8.94
CA ALA A 156 1.28 -6.09 9.94
C ALA A 156 2.04 -4.82 10.38
N GLY A 157 2.36 -4.71 11.66
CA GLY A 157 3.10 -3.57 12.21
C GLY A 157 3.27 -3.67 13.71
N ASP A 158 4.28 -2.98 14.25
CA ASP A 158 4.62 -3.03 15.68
C ASP A 158 3.90 -1.96 16.51
N ASP A 159 3.27 -0.97 15.86
CA ASP A 159 2.55 0.11 16.52
C ASP A 159 1.03 -0.04 16.26
N ASP A 160 0.27 -0.30 17.31
CA ASP A 160 -1.17 -0.53 17.21
C ASP A 160 -1.94 0.70 16.75
N GLY A 161 -1.48 1.91 17.11
CA GLY A 161 -2.07 3.16 16.66
C GLY A 161 -1.89 3.37 15.15
N ALA A 162 -0.71 3.04 14.62
CA ALA A 162 -0.44 3.08 13.19
C ALA A 162 -1.27 2.04 12.41
N LYS A 163 -1.35 0.80 12.92
CA LYS A 163 -2.20 -0.25 12.33
C LYS A 163 -3.67 0.18 12.32
N SER A 164 -4.16 0.78 13.42
CA SER A 164 -5.53 1.28 13.50
C SER A 164 -5.82 2.36 12.46
N LYS A 165 -4.92 3.34 12.27
CA LYS A 165 -5.07 4.36 11.22
C LYS A 165 -5.15 3.75 9.82
N VAL A 166 -4.29 2.76 9.52
CA VAL A 166 -4.34 2.04 8.23
C VAL A 166 -5.62 1.24 8.10
N ALA A 167 -6.08 0.58 9.17
CA ALA A 167 -7.35 -0.15 9.18
C ALA A 167 -8.55 0.78 8.92
N ASP A 168 -8.54 2.00 9.44
CA ASP A 168 -9.60 2.99 9.18
C ASP A 168 -9.61 3.43 7.71
N LEU A 169 -8.44 3.62 7.09
CA LEU A 169 -8.32 3.89 5.66
C LEU A 169 -8.89 2.73 4.82
N VAL A 170 -8.59 1.49 5.21
CA VAL A 170 -9.08 0.28 4.54
C VAL A 170 -10.61 0.17 4.66
N ARG A 171 -11.16 0.33 5.87
CA ARG A 171 -12.63 0.29 6.10
C ARG A 171 -13.35 1.39 5.33
N GLY A 172 -12.83 2.63 5.41
CA GLY A 172 -13.39 3.76 4.67
C GLY A 172 -13.46 3.51 3.17
N GLY A 173 -12.45 2.81 2.62
CA GLY A 173 -12.40 2.40 1.22
C GLY A 173 -13.30 1.21 0.86
N GLY A 174 -14.14 0.71 1.78
CA GLY A 174 -15.06 -0.41 1.55
C GLY A 174 -14.40 -1.80 1.59
N MET A 175 -13.20 -1.91 2.17
CA MET A 175 -12.45 -3.16 2.29
C MET A 175 -12.41 -3.63 3.75
N ILE A 176 -11.97 -4.85 3.99
CA ILE A 176 -11.89 -5.46 5.32
C ILE A 176 -10.43 -5.49 5.79
N PRO A 177 -10.05 -4.72 6.81
CA PRO A 177 -8.72 -4.81 7.39
C PRO A 177 -8.61 -6.01 8.31
N ILE A 178 -7.52 -6.76 8.18
CA ILE A 178 -7.19 -7.91 9.03
C ILE A 178 -5.82 -7.67 9.64
N ASP A 179 -5.77 -7.42 10.94
CA ASP A 179 -4.52 -7.31 11.69
C ASP A 179 -3.91 -8.72 11.85
N VAL A 180 -2.73 -8.92 11.29
CA VAL A 180 -2.02 -10.20 11.35
C VAL A 180 -0.87 -10.17 12.38
N GLY A 181 -0.73 -9.09 13.14
CA GLY A 181 0.22 -8.95 14.23
C GLY A 181 1.42 -8.07 13.93
N ALA A 182 2.55 -8.40 14.54
CA ALA A 182 3.79 -7.62 14.46
C ALA A 182 4.37 -7.55 13.05
N LEU A 183 5.28 -6.58 12.82
CA LEU A 183 5.89 -6.33 11.50
C LEU A 183 6.62 -7.56 10.94
N GLU A 184 7.14 -8.45 11.79
CA GLU A 184 7.77 -9.71 11.34
C GLU A 184 6.84 -10.58 10.50
N ARG A 185 5.49 -10.43 10.61
CA ARG A 185 4.50 -11.11 9.76
C ARG A 185 4.57 -10.67 8.30
N ALA A 186 5.28 -9.58 8.00
CA ALA A 186 5.56 -9.19 6.62
C ALA A 186 6.25 -10.31 5.82
N ARG A 187 7.04 -11.17 6.47
CA ARG A 187 7.66 -12.34 5.84
C ARG A 187 6.61 -13.26 5.21
N GLN A 188 5.53 -13.55 5.96
CA GLN A 188 4.43 -14.37 5.47
C GLN A 188 3.59 -13.62 4.42
N LEU A 189 3.36 -12.32 4.61
CA LEU A 189 2.61 -11.51 3.66
C LEU A 189 3.33 -11.39 2.31
N GLU A 190 4.64 -11.25 2.30
CA GLU A 190 5.45 -11.19 1.07
C GLU A 190 5.46 -12.55 0.36
N ALA A 191 5.57 -13.66 1.11
CA ALA A 191 5.44 -14.99 0.54
C ALA A 191 4.03 -15.25 -0.03
N LEU A 192 2.97 -14.78 0.64
CA LEU A 192 1.60 -14.86 0.15
C LEU A 192 1.39 -13.98 -1.10
N GLY A 193 2.03 -12.80 -1.13
CA GLY A 193 2.06 -11.93 -2.30
C GLY A 193 2.70 -12.61 -3.51
N LEU A 194 3.89 -13.22 -3.32
CA LEU A 194 4.56 -14.01 -4.35
C LEU A 194 3.68 -15.16 -4.84
N LEU A 195 3.10 -15.94 -3.93
CA LEU A 195 2.19 -17.03 -4.30
C LEU A 195 1.01 -16.52 -5.12
N GLY A 196 0.40 -15.40 -4.69
CA GLY A 196 -0.69 -14.77 -5.40
C GLY A 196 -0.31 -14.36 -6.83
N ILE A 197 0.87 -13.76 -7.01
CA ILE A 197 1.37 -13.32 -8.32
C ILE A 197 1.60 -14.53 -9.24
N THR A 198 2.29 -15.57 -8.76
CA THR A 198 2.63 -16.74 -9.56
C THR A 198 1.40 -17.57 -9.95
N LEU A 199 0.33 -17.54 -9.16
CA LEU A 199 -0.94 -18.21 -9.48
C LEU A 199 -1.69 -17.56 -10.66
N GLN A 200 -1.48 -16.26 -10.94
CA GLN A 200 -2.26 -15.55 -11.96
C GLN A 200 -2.10 -16.19 -13.34
N GLY A 201 -0.86 -16.53 -13.74
CA GLY A 201 -0.59 -17.18 -15.01
C GLY A 201 -1.18 -18.61 -15.09
N ARG A 202 -1.19 -19.34 -13.98
CA ARG A 202 -1.71 -20.72 -13.93
C ARG A 202 -3.24 -20.76 -13.98
N LEU A 203 -3.90 -19.80 -13.35
CA LEU A 203 -5.36 -19.76 -13.23
C LEU A 203 -6.03 -18.89 -14.29
N GLY A 204 -5.26 -18.12 -15.07
CA GLY A 204 -5.79 -17.23 -16.09
C GLY A 204 -6.69 -16.11 -15.56
N THR A 205 -6.49 -15.68 -14.31
CA THR A 205 -7.37 -14.71 -13.63
C THR A 205 -7.04 -13.25 -13.98
N GLY A 206 -5.94 -12.97 -14.67
CA GLY A 206 -5.56 -11.63 -15.10
C GLY A 206 -5.42 -10.64 -13.94
N PHE A 207 -4.94 -11.08 -12.78
CA PHE A 207 -4.83 -10.28 -11.55
C PHE A 207 -6.18 -9.79 -11.00
N MET A 208 -7.27 -10.52 -11.29
CA MET A 208 -8.63 -10.25 -10.77
C MET A 208 -9.04 -11.26 -9.69
N SER A 209 -8.09 -11.79 -8.93
CA SER A 209 -8.31 -12.66 -7.78
C SER A 209 -7.90 -11.97 -6.48
N GLY A 210 -8.19 -12.59 -5.34
CA GLY A 210 -7.81 -12.08 -4.02
C GLY A 210 -7.78 -13.19 -2.98
N TRP A 211 -7.12 -12.91 -1.86
CA TRP A 211 -7.16 -13.76 -0.67
C TRP A 211 -8.38 -13.39 0.17
N LYS A 212 -9.00 -14.39 0.77
CA LYS A 212 -10.14 -14.19 1.65
C LYS A 212 -10.01 -15.04 2.90
N LEU A 213 -10.06 -14.39 4.07
CA LEU A 213 -10.16 -15.06 5.35
C LEU A 213 -11.64 -15.27 5.69
N VAL A 214 -12.09 -16.52 5.63
CA VAL A 214 -13.46 -16.86 6.01
C VAL A 214 -13.49 -17.14 7.51
N MET A 215 -14.27 -16.34 8.24
CA MET A 215 -14.44 -16.47 9.68
C MET A 215 -15.85 -16.99 10.01
N PRO A 216 -16.05 -17.61 11.20
CA PRO A 216 -17.38 -17.97 11.69
C PRO A 216 -18.30 -16.75 11.77
N LYS A 217 -19.62 -16.97 11.60
CA LYS A 217 -20.60 -15.89 11.81
C LYS A 217 -20.58 -15.45 13.28
N GLY A 218 -20.38 -14.16 13.52
CA GLY A 218 -20.45 -13.58 14.87
C GLY A 218 -19.13 -13.50 15.63
N SER A 219 -17.97 -13.66 14.94
CA SER A 219 -16.65 -13.38 15.48
C SER A 219 -16.27 -11.91 15.31
#